data_097897d279973c8a4a82eb4427ea70d0
#
_entry.id   097897d279973c8a4a82eb4427ea70d0
#
_cell.length_a   1.000
_cell.length_b   1.000
_cell.length_c   1.000
_cell.angle_alpha   90.00
_cell.angle_beta   90.00
_cell.angle_gamma   90.00
#
_symmetry.space_group_name_H-M   'P 1'
#
loop_
_entity.id
_entity.type
_entity.pdbx_description
1 polymer ?
#
loop_
_entity_poly.entity_id
_entity_poly.type
_entity_poly.pdbx_seq_one_letter_code
_entity_poly.pdbx_strand_id
1 'polypeptide(L)'
;MTIHPLQIGLKVQALRKTQNMTQEDLAEITGVSWRTISNLETGRTVPKLELIYDLSRYFNIGMDELLNNRIQTSKTTSRLRLEQEVTESIKTLNDNLLRHIKEYMLLLKKDFPGKP
;
A
#
# COMPACT_ATOMS: atom_id res chain seq x y z
N MET A 1 -20.73 -8.28 2.32
CA MET A 1 -19.41 -7.99 1.72
C MET A 1 -18.93 -9.19 0.93
N THR A 2 -18.43 -8.95 -0.26
CA THR A 2 -17.93 -10.01 -1.10
C THR A 2 -16.41 -9.84 -1.23
N ILE A 3 -15.70 -10.94 -1.03
CA ILE A 3 -14.25 -10.94 -1.18
C ILE A 3 -13.94 -11.28 -2.64
N HIS A 4 -13.13 -10.46 -3.26
CA HIS A 4 -12.71 -10.64 -4.63
C HIS A 4 -11.23 -10.95 -4.67
N PRO A 5 -10.87 -12.22 -4.84
CA PRO A 5 -9.45 -12.58 -4.76
C PRO A 5 -8.56 -11.82 -5.75
N LEU A 6 -9.04 -11.60 -6.95
CA LEU A 6 -8.23 -10.90 -7.93
C LEU A 6 -8.00 -9.44 -7.50
N GLN A 7 -9.02 -8.83 -6.91
CA GLN A 7 -8.88 -7.45 -6.46
C GLN A 7 -7.84 -7.36 -5.34
N ILE A 8 -7.89 -8.32 -4.44
CA ILE A 8 -6.89 -8.38 -3.37
C ILE A 8 -5.51 -8.56 -3.98
N GLY A 9 -5.41 -9.47 -4.92
CA GLY A 9 -4.13 -9.75 -5.56
C GLY A 9 -3.55 -8.55 -6.27
N LEU A 10 -4.39 -7.83 -6.99
CA LEU A 10 -3.93 -6.65 -7.70
C LEU A 10 -3.46 -5.58 -6.74
N LYS A 11 -4.16 -5.45 -5.62
CA LYS A 11 -3.77 -4.47 -4.62
C LYS A 11 -2.43 -4.84 -3.99
N VAL A 12 -2.25 -6.11 -3.67
CA VAL A 12 -0.98 -6.57 -3.12
C VAL A 12 0.14 -6.37 -4.13
N GLN A 13 -0.14 -6.69 -5.39
CA GLN A 13 0.87 -6.52 -6.43
C GLN A 13 1.27 -5.06 -6.55
N ALA A 14 0.30 -4.15 -6.52
CA ALA A 14 0.60 -2.73 -6.61
C ALA A 14 1.45 -2.28 -5.44
N LEU A 15 1.08 -2.70 -4.23
CA LEU A 15 1.83 -2.34 -3.04
C LEU A 15 3.27 -2.87 -3.12
N ARG A 16 3.40 -4.12 -3.58
CA ARG A 16 4.72 -4.72 -3.70
C ARG A 16 5.58 -3.93 -4.67
N LYS A 17 5.01 -3.58 -5.81
CA LYS A 17 5.76 -2.90 -6.84
C LYS A 17 6.14 -1.48 -6.43
N THR A 18 5.34 -0.83 -5.62
CA THR A 18 5.71 0.50 -5.16
C THR A 18 6.95 0.45 -4.29
N GLN A 19 7.28 -0.70 -3.73
CA GLN A 19 8.47 -0.84 -2.92
C GLN A 19 9.58 -1.59 -3.66
N ASN A 20 9.41 -1.76 -4.95
CA ASN A 20 10.43 -2.41 -5.80
C ASN A 20 10.76 -3.81 -5.30
N MET A 21 9.75 -4.53 -4.87
CA MET A 21 9.94 -5.88 -4.36
C MET A 21 9.53 -6.90 -5.41
N THR A 22 10.25 -8.01 -5.44
CA THR A 22 9.83 -9.14 -6.25
C THR A 22 8.83 -9.98 -5.46
N GLN A 23 8.19 -10.91 -6.16
CA GLN A 23 7.31 -11.85 -5.49
C GLN A 23 8.09 -12.70 -4.48
N GLU A 24 9.31 -13.03 -4.84
CA GLU A 24 10.16 -13.80 -3.93
C GLU A 24 10.48 -13.00 -2.67
N ASP A 25 10.73 -11.71 -2.83
CA ASP A 25 10.99 -10.87 -1.67
C ASP A 25 9.80 -10.88 -0.72
N LEU A 26 8.61 -10.72 -1.28
CA LEU A 26 7.42 -10.68 -0.45
C LEU A 26 7.17 -12.04 0.19
N ALA A 27 7.43 -13.11 -0.54
CA ALA A 27 7.27 -14.45 0.00
C ALA A 27 8.19 -14.64 1.20
N GLU A 28 9.41 -14.19 1.09
CA GLU A 28 10.36 -14.32 2.18
C GLU A 28 9.91 -13.55 3.41
N ILE A 29 9.43 -12.35 3.20
CA ILE A 29 8.99 -11.50 4.31
C ILE A 29 7.80 -12.11 5.04
N THR A 30 6.88 -12.68 4.28
CA THR A 30 5.67 -13.23 4.88
C THR A 30 5.79 -14.70 5.27
N GLY A 31 6.91 -15.31 4.93
CA GLY A 31 7.11 -16.70 5.33
C GLY A 31 6.31 -17.71 4.52
N VAL A 32 5.89 -17.36 3.33
CA VAL A 32 5.16 -18.28 2.47
C VAL A 32 5.98 -18.54 1.22
N SER A 33 5.53 -19.50 0.41
CA SER A 33 6.24 -19.81 -0.81
C SER A 33 5.98 -18.76 -1.87
N TRP A 34 6.89 -18.67 -2.83
CA TRP A 34 6.70 -17.82 -3.98
C TRP A 34 5.38 -18.13 -4.69
N ARG A 35 5.07 -19.42 -4.80
CA ARG A 35 3.84 -19.82 -5.47
C ARG A 35 2.62 -19.27 -4.75
N THR A 36 2.66 -19.21 -3.43
CA THR A 36 1.56 -18.65 -2.67
C THR A 36 1.35 -17.18 -3.03
N ILE A 37 2.42 -16.44 -3.13
CA ILE A 37 2.30 -15.02 -3.54
C ILE A 37 1.82 -14.91 -4.96
N SER A 38 2.34 -15.74 -5.85
CA SER A 38 1.91 -15.71 -7.24
C SER A 38 0.43 -16.02 -7.37
N ASN A 39 -0.04 -17.03 -6.67
CA ASN A 39 -1.46 -17.38 -6.70
C ASN A 39 -2.31 -16.27 -6.10
N LEU A 40 -1.81 -15.64 -5.07
CA LEU A 40 -2.50 -14.52 -4.46
C LEU A 40 -2.66 -13.38 -5.48
N GLU A 41 -1.57 -13.02 -6.11
CA GLU A 41 -1.58 -11.86 -7.00
C GLU A 41 -2.38 -12.09 -8.27
N THR A 42 -2.54 -13.33 -8.67
CA THR A 42 -3.32 -13.66 -9.86
C THR A 42 -4.78 -13.98 -9.53
N GLY A 43 -5.13 -13.96 -8.25
CA GLY A 43 -6.50 -14.22 -7.85
C GLY A 43 -6.91 -15.67 -7.93
N ARG A 44 -5.94 -16.58 -8.01
CA ARG A 44 -6.26 -18.00 -8.12
C ARG A 44 -6.75 -18.59 -6.83
N THR A 45 -6.33 -18.01 -5.71
CA THR A 45 -6.72 -18.52 -4.41
C THR A 45 -7.18 -17.38 -3.54
N VAL A 46 -8.03 -17.70 -2.56
CA VAL A 46 -8.38 -16.76 -1.51
C VAL A 46 -7.28 -16.89 -0.46
N PRO A 47 -6.59 -15.80 -0.17
CA PRO A 47 -5.49 -15.90 0.80
C PRO A 47 -6.02 -16.19 2.19
N LYS A 48 -5.19 -16.87 2.97
CA LYS A 48 -5.52 -17.14 4.35
C LYS A 48 -5.47 -15.86 5.15
N LEU A 49 -6.27 -15.83 6.21
CA LEU A 49 -6.34 -14.66 7.06
C LEU A 49 -4.97 -14.29 7.60
N GLU A 50 -4.18 -15.26 7.96
CA GLU A 50 -2.85 -15.03 8.47
C GLU A 50 -2.00 -14.24 7.48
N LEU A 51 -2.08 -14.62 6.23
CA LEU A 51 -1.30 -13.94 5.20
C LEU A 51 -1.81 -12.52 5.00
N ILE A 52 -3.11 -12.34 5.01
CA ILE A 52 -3.70 -11.01 4.90
C ILE A 52 -3.22 -10.13 6.05
N TYR A 53 -3.22 -10.68 7.25
CA TYR A 53 -2.76 -9.94 8.41
C TYR A 53 -1.31 -9.52 8.26
N ASP A 54 -0.45 -10.45 7.85
CA ASP A 54 0.96 -10.16 7.68
C ASP A 54 1.18 -9.09 6.62
N LEU A 55 0.44 -9.19 5.53
CA LEU A 55 0.56 -8.21 4.45
C LEU A 55 0.09 -6.83 4.91
N SER A 56 -1.03 -6.80 5.63
CA SER A 56 -1.54 -5.53 6.10
C SER A 56 -0.55 -4.86 7.04
N ARG A 57 0.08 -5.65 7.88
CA ARG A 57 1.07 -5.10 8.80
C ARG A 57 2.33 -4.66 8.07
N TYR A 58 2.78 -5.46 7.13
CA TYR A 58 3.99 -5.09 6.41
C TYR A 58 3.81 -3.83 5.61
N PHE A 59 2.68 -3.72 4.91
CA PHE A 59 2.42 -2.55 4.09
C PHE A 59 1.76 -1.41 4.87
N ASN A 60 1.49 -1.65 6.15
CA ASN A 60 0.93 -0.65 7.04
C ASN A 60 -0.40 -0.10 6.53
N ILE A 61 -1.28 -1.00 6.13
CA ILE A 61 -2.64 -0.66 5.75
C ILE A 61 -3.58 -1.52 6.55
N GLY A 62 -4.84 -1.10 6.63
CA GLY A 62 -5.83 -1.88 7.36
C GLY A 62 -6.19 -3.15 6.63
N MET A 63 -6.54 -4.19 7.38
CA MET A 63 -6.99 -5.43 6.77
C MET A 63 -8.26 -5.21 5.97
N ASP A 64 -9.14 -4.37 6.47
CA ASP A 64 -10.37 -4.07 5.75
C ASP A 64 -10.05 -3.33 4.46
N GLU A 65 -9.06 -2.47 4.49
CA GLU A 65 -8.66 -1.77 3.28
C GLU A 65 -8.08 -2.73 2.26
N LEU A 66 -7.33 -3.70 2.73
CA LEU A 66 -6.74 -4.69 1.84
C LEU A 66 -7.79 -5.61 1.25
N LEU A 67 -8.74 -6.03 2.06
CA LEU A 67 -9.76 -6.98 1.64
C LEU A 67 -10.90 -6.32 0.89
N ASN A 68 -11.11 -5.07 1.12
CA ASN A 68 -12.31 -4.39 0.74
C ASN A 68 -12.07 -3.58 -0.52
N ASN A 69 -13.00 -3.70 -1.43
CA ASN A 69 -12.91 -2.99 -2.68
C ASN A 69 -13.87 -1.82 -2.72
N ARG A 70 -14.28 -1.40 -1.56
CA ARG A 70 -15.37 -0.45 -1.45
C ARG A 70 -15.06 0.90 -2.06
N ILE A 71 -13.82 1.32 -1.95
CA ILE A 71 -13.42 2.60 -2.50
C ILE A 71 -13.75 2.68 -3.97
N GLN A 72 -13.65 1.55 -4.66
CA GLN A 72 -13.92 1.53 -6.07
C GLN A 72 -15.39 1.39 -6.37
N THR A 73 -16.14 0.82 -5.45
CA THR A 73 -17.55 0.61 -5.69
C THR A 73 -18.37 1.85 -5.48
N SER A 74 -17.99 2.66 -4.53
CA SER A 74 -18.76 3.87 -4.23
C SER A 74 -18.34 5.03 -5.08
N LYS A 75 -17.96 4.76 -6.21
CA LYS A 75 -17.77 5.69 -7.26
C LYS A 75 -17.62 7.13 -6.85
N THR A 76 -18.66 7.92 -7.11
CA THR A 76 -18.55 9.38 -6.99
C THR A 76 -18.37 9.82 -5.56
N THR A 77 -19.24 9.35 -4.69
CA THR A 77 -19.17 9.77 -3.30
C THR A 77 -17.87 9.34 -2.65
N SER A 78 -17.48 8.11 -2.89
CA SER A 78 -16.22 7.64 -2.32
C SER A 78 -15.05 8.38 -2.91
N ARG A 79 -15.14 8.69 -4.19
CA ARG A 79 -14.06 9.41 -4.82
C ARG A 79 -13.91 10.78 -4.23
N LEU A 80 -15.02 11.48 -4.05
CA LEU A 80 -14.99 12.81 -3.46
C LEU A 80 -14.45 12.73 -2.03
N ARG A 81 -14.91 11.75 -1.28
CA ARG A 81 -14.44 11.59 0.07
C ARG A 81 -12.95 11.25 0.08
N LEU A 82 -12.54 10.39 -0.82
CA LEU A 82 -11.13 10.02 -0.89
C LEU A 82 -10.29 11.23 -1.25
N GLU A 83 -10.75 12.03 -2.18
CA GLU A 83 -10.02 13.22 -2.54
C GLU A 83 -9.95 14.18 -1.38
N GLN A 84 -11.04 14.33 -0.64
CA GLN A 84 -11.01 15.15 0.55
C GLN A 84 -10.07 14.59 1.60
N GLU A 85 -10.11 13.29 1.79
CA GLU A 85 -9.23 12.66 2.75
C GLU A 85 -7.78 12.81 2.35
N VAL A 86 -7.51 12.67 1.07
CA VAL A 86 -6.15 12.84 0.60
C VAL A 86 -5.71 14.29 0.80
N THR A 87 -6.59 15.23 0.47
CA THR A 87 -6.27 16.62 0.66
C THR A 87 -6.02 16.94 2.12
N GLU A 88 -6.88 16.46 2.99
CA GLU A 88 -6.69 16.68 4.41
C GLU A 88 -5.50 15.94 4.95
N SER A 89 -5.26 14.75 4.42
CA SER A 89 -4.08 14.01 4.82
C SER A 89 -2.83 14.77 4.43
N ILE A 90 -2.83 15.37 3.25
CA ILE A 90 -1.71 16.16 2.83
C ILE A 90 -1.52 17.36 3.75
N LYS A 91 -2.61 17.99 4.15
CA LYS A 91 -2.52 19.10 5.09
C LYS A 91 -1.99 18.65 6.43
N THR A 92 -2.49 17.51 6.89
CA THR A 92 -2.02 16.93 8.13
C THR A 92 -0.58 16.47 8.00
N LEU A 93 -0.28 15.87 6.87
CA LEU A 93 1.06 15.43 6.59
C LEU A 93 2.00 16.60 6.46
N ASN A 94 1.51 17.73 6.04
CA ASN A 94 2.35 18.91 6.04
C ASN A 94 2.83 19.22 7.43
N ASP A 95 1.99 19.01 8.41
CA ASP A 95 2.42 19.25 9.76
C ASP A 95 3.40 18.19 10.23
N ASN A 96 3.24 16.97 9.74
CA ASN A 96 4.08 15.87 10.16
C ASN A 96 5.01 15.42 9.05
N LEU A 97 4.40 15.04 7.93
CA LEU A 97 5.16 14.45 6.85
C LEU A 97 5.85 15.50 6.00
N LEU A 98 5.19 16.62 5.77
CA LEU A 98 5.86 17.68 5.02
C LEU A 98 7.07 18.16 5.78
N ARG A 99 6.97 18.22 7.10
CA ARG A 99 8.13 18.57 7.91
C ARG A 99 9.23 17.54 7.71
N HIS A 100 8.90 16.28 7.72
CA HIS A 100 9.88 15.23 7.47
C HIS A 100 10.47 15.35 6.08
N ILE A 101 9.61 15.62 5.12
CA ILE A 101 10.09 15.77 3.75
C ILE A 101 11.01 16.98 3.65
N LYS A 102 10.64 18.06 4.30
CA LYS A 102 11.50 19.24 4.30
C LYS A 102 12.83 18.95 4.92
N GLU A 103 12.83 18.26 6.05
CA GLU A 103 14.08 17.91 6.71
C GLU A 103 14.92 17.01 5.82
N TYR A 104 14.27 16.06 5.17
CA TYR A 104 14.99 15.17 4.28
C TYR A 104 15.60 15.95 3.12
N MET A 105 14.83 16.87 2.54
CA MET A 105 15.32 17.66 1.45
C MET A 105 16.45 18.59 1.90
N LEU A 106 16.39 19.08 3.10
CA LEU A 106 17.49 19.89 3.62
C LEU A 106 18.74 19.08 3.77
N LEU A 107 18.60 17.83 4.21
CA LEU A 107 19.74 16.94 4.32
C LEU A 107 20.33 16.67 2.95
N LEU A 108 19.48 16.49 1.96
CA LEU A 108 19.97 16.29 0.60
C LEU A 108 20.70 17.52 0.10
N LYS A 109 20.20 18.69 0.43
CA LYS A 109 20.87 19.91 0.03
C LYS A 109 22.23 20.03 0.67
N LYS A 110 22.35 19.59 1.89
CA LYS A 110 23.64 19.57 2.54
C LYS A 110 24.59 18.61 1.85
N ASP A 111 24.05 17.44 1.49
CA ASP A 111 24.85 16.45 0.79
C ASP A 111 25.18 16.89 -0.63
N PHE A 112 24.32 17.71 -1.20
CA PHE A 112 24.49 18.21 -2.55
C PHE A 112 24.42 19.72 -2.53
N PRO A 113 25.48 20.35 -2.04
CA PRO A 113 25.43 21.79 -1.80
C PRO A 113 25.16 22.64 -3.01
N GLY A 114 25.40 22.12 -4.18
CA GLY A 114 25.07 22.87 -5.38
C GLY A 114 23.61 23.01 -5.66
N LYS A 115 22.80 22.33 -4.92
CA LYS A 115 21.35 22.36 -5.12
C LYS A 115 20.72 23.43 -4.28
N PRO A 116 19.88 24.23 -4.88
CA PRO A 116 19.16 25.25 -4.12
C PRO A 116 18.12 24.67 -3.21
#